data_0ad5d4e032b14c081fd7de4b149ef27d
#
_entry.id   0ad5d4e032b14c081fd7de4b149ef27d
#
_cell.length_a   1.000
_cell.length_b   1.000
_cell.length_c   1.000
_cell.angle_alpha   90.00
_cell.angle_beta   90.00
_cell.angle_gamma   90.00
#
_symmetry.space_group_name_H-M   'P 1'
#
loop_
_entity.id
_entity.type
_entity.pdbx_description
1 polymer ?
#
loop_
_entity_poly.entity_id
_entity_poly.type
_entity_poly.pdbx_seq_one_letter_code
_entity_poly.pdbx_strand_id
1 'polypeptide(L)'
;MPIDGSQASPRGTTTEALNLRLGSAPDSWGVWFPEDERQLPYDRFLDELAGAGYEWLELGPYGYLPTDPEVLADEVGKRGLKVSGGTVFGNLHRPEKFAETIDIVSKVAKLTASQGAKHVVFIPPLFRDEKTDAINDVTEWDATQWKTVHATANRIGKQMFEEYGVTIALHPHADCQIMTQPQIETFLDGTDSDYVSLCLDTGHVAYGGGDNVDLIRRYGERIGYVHIKQMDPEILRQVRDEGLGFGEAVKRGVCVEPPAGVPNPADIVAELSTLDAELLVIVEQDLYPCEPDVPFPIAVRTRKYLGGCGLGAGRQQS
;
A
#
# COMPACT_ATOMS: atom_id res chain seq x y z
N MET A 1 -0.99 61.98 -18.34
CA MET A 1 -0.64 61.21 -17.16
C MET A 1 -0.69 59.75 -17.51
N PRO A 2 0.43 59.01 -17.52
CA PRO A 2 0.45 57.61 -17.86
C PRO A 2 0.05 56.77 -16.65
N ILE A 3 -0.77 55.77 -16.89
CA ILE A 3 -1.21 54.76 -15.94
C ILE A 3 -0.15 53.68 -15.88
N ASP A 4 0.42 53.53 -14.70
CA ASP A 4 1.44 52.53 -14.37
C ASP A 4 0.76 51.15 -14.29
N GLY A 5 1.07 50.32 -15.26
CA GLY A 5 0.63 48.91 -15.34
C GLY A 5 1.64 47.99 -14.66
N SER A 6 1.61 47.92 -13.32
CA SER A 6 2.36 46.89 -12.59
C SER A 6 1.79 45.52 -12.88
N GLN A 7 2.43 44.79 -13.81
CA GLN A 7 2.24 43.36 -13.99
C GLN A 7 2.88 42.65 -12.78
N ALA A 8 2.02 42.03 -11.96
CA ALA A 8 2.46 41.08 -10.95
C ALA A 8 3.05 39.84 -11.66
N SER A 9 4.33 39.63 -11.52
CA SER A 9 5.01 38.38 -11.90
C SER A 9 4.36 37.19 -11.18
N PRO A 10 4.11 36.07 -11.86
CA PRO A 10 3.68 34.86 -11.17
C PRO A 10 4.80 34.45 -10.19
N ARG A 11 4.43 34.30 -8.91
CA ARG A 11 5.33 33.73 -7.91
C ARG A 11 5.75 32.36 -8.40
N GLY A 12 7.02 32.19 -8.67
CA GLY A 12 7.62 30.91 -8.93
C GLY A 12 7.35 29.99 -7.73
N THR A 13 6.60 28.95 -7.94
CA THR A 13 6.53 27.82 -7.04
C THR A 13 7.93 27.19 -7.04
N THR A 14 8.73 27.53 -6.03
CA THR A 14 9.85 26.69 -5.64
C THR A 14 9.23 25.35 -5.27
N THR A 15 9.46 24.33 -6.10
CA THR A 15 9.15 22.95 -5.78
C THR A 15 10.05 22.58 -4.60
N GLU A 16 9.58 22.81 -3.36
CA GLU A 16 10.14 22.12 -2.22
C GLU A 16 10.03 20.64 -2.51
N ALA A 17 11.13 19.91 -2.32
CA ALA A 17 11.15 18.48 -2.51
C ALA A 17 10.08 17.89 -1.58
N LEU A 18 8.99 17.40 -2.16
CA LEU A 18 7.97 16.71 -1.40
C LEU A 18 8.64 15.54 -0.67
N ASN A 19 8.40 15.43 0.64
CA ASN A 19 8.88 14.32 1.46
C ASN A 19 8.11 13.01 1.13
N LEU A 20 7.65 12.88 -0.11
CA LEU A 20 6.90 11.73 -0.63
C LEU A 20 7.81 10.91 -1.54
N ARG A 21 8.20 9.73 -1.07
CA ARG A 21 9.14 8.82 -1.75
C ARG A 21 8.39 7.76 -2.51
N LEU A 22 8.56 7.71 -3.82
CA LEU A 22 7.78 6.85 -4.71
C LEU A 22 8.44 5.49 -4.93
N GLY A 23 7.67 4.43 -4.73
CA GLY A 23 8.01 3.04 -4.99
C GLY A 23 6.86 2.26 -5.64
N SER A 24 7.03 0.95 -5.76
CA SER A 24 5.98 0.02 -6.13
C SER A 24 6.18 -1.35 -5.46
N ALA A 25 5.24 -2.26 -5.68
CA ALA A 25 5.18 -3.56 -5.03
C ALA A 25 4.92 -4.69 -6.04
N PRO A 26 5.23 -5.96 -5.71
CA PRO A 26 5.09 -7.10 -6.62
C PRO A 26 3.68 -7.37 -7.12
N ASP A 27 2.63 -6.97 -6.40
CA ASP A 27 1.23 -7.08 -6.83
C ASP A 27 0.96 -6.35 -8.14
N SER A 28 1.66 -5.22 -8.38
CA SER A 28 1.65 -4.48 -9.65
C SER A 28 2.31 -5.24 -10.81
N TRP A 29 2.97 -6.36 -10.52
CA TRP A 29 3.50 -7.34 -11.49
C TRP A 29 2.74 -8.67 -11.45
N GLY A 30 1.54 -8.68 -10.87
CA GLY A 30 0.69 -9.86 -10.80
C GLY A 30 1.14 -10.91 -9.79
N VAL A 31 1.86 -10.51 -8.74
CA VAL A 31 2.37 -11.43 -7.72
C VAL A 31 1.51 -11.36 -6.47
N TRP A 32 0.68 -12.39 -6.26
CA TRP A 32 -0.15 -12.54 -5.06
C TRP A 32 0.28 -13.72 -4.17
N PHE A 33 0.75 -14.81 -4.79
CA PHE A 33 1.08 -16.04 -4.10
C PHE A 33 2.53 -16.43 -4.37
N PRO A 34 3.42 -16.51 -3.35
CA PRO A 34 4.85 -16.75 -3.56
C PRO A 34 5.16 -18.06 -4.30
N GLU A 35 4.27 -19.05 -4.15
CA GLU A 35 4.42 -20.39 -4.71
C GLU A 35 3.83 -20.55 -6.12
N ASP A 36 3.20 -19.53 -6.70
CA ASP A 36 2.62 -19.65 -8.04
C ASP A 36 3.68 -19.49 -9.12
N GLU A 37 4.08 -20.60 -9.74
CA GLU A 37 5.11 -20.65 -10.79
C GLU A 37 4.77 -19.86 -12.06
N ARG A 38 3.49 -19.42 -12.22
CA ARG A 38 3.07 -18.59 -13.36
C ARG A 38 3.42 -17.13 -13.18
N GLN A 39 3.74 -16.72 -11.96
CA GLN A 39 4.12 -15.34 -11.65
C GLN A 39 5.50 -15.02 -12.16
N LEU A 40 5.77 -13.73 -12.36
CA LEU A 40 7.06 -13.25 -12.82
C LEU A 40 8.19 -13.65 -11.83
N PRO A 41 9.34 -14.13 -12.29
CA PRO A 41 10.50 -14.35 -11.42
C PRO A 41 10.97 -13.04 -10.77
N TYR A 42 11.39 -13.10 -9.51
CA TYR A 42 11.72 -11.90 -8.72
C TYR A 42 12.87 -11.06 -9.31
N ASP A 43 13.82 -11.67 -9.95
CA ASP A 43 14.95 -10.98 -10.59
C ASP A 43 14.48 -10.10 -11.76
N ARG A 44 13.56 -10.61 -12.59
CA ARG A 44 12.92 -9.83 -13.64
C ARG A 44 12.06 -8.70 -13.08
N PHE A 45 11.27 -8.96 -12.02
CA PHE A 45 10.51 -7.94 -11.33
C PHE A 45 11.40 -6.77 -10.87
N LEU A 46 12.52 -7.09 -10.20
CA LEU A 46 13.46 -6.07 -9.71
C LEU A 46 14.11 -5.28 -10.84
N ASP A 47 14.46 -5.95 -11.96
CA ASP A 47 15.01 -5.29 -13.15
C ASP A 47 13.99 -4.34 -13.77
N GLU A 48 12.73 -4.76 -13.91
CA GLU A 48 11.66 -3.95 -14.48
C GLU A 48 11.26 -2.80 -13.56
N LEU A 49 11.21 -3.01 -12.24
CA LEU A 49 10.95 -1.96 -11.26
C LEU A 49 11.98 -0.83 -11.36
N ALA A 50 13.27 -1.20 -11.36
CA ALA A 50 14.35 -0.24 -11.53
C ALA A 50 14.32 0.42 -12.91
N GLY A 51 14.06 -0.35 -13.97
CA GLY A 51 13.93 0.12 -15.35
C GLY A 51 12.77 1.08 -15.57
N ALA A 52 11.67 0.93 -14.82
CA ALA A 52 10.55 1.86 -14.82
C ALA A 52 10.86 3.19 -14.08
N GLY A 53 11.98 3.26 -13.36
CA GLY A 53 12.44 4.47 -12.67
C GLY A 53 11.94 4.62 -11.24
N TYR A 54 11.50 3.54 -10.61
CA TYR A 54 11.23 3.54 -9.17
C TYR A 54 12.52 3.40 -8.37
N GLU A 55 12.54 3.98 -7.17
CA GLU A 55 13.69 3.89 -6.25
C GLU A 55 13.37 3.00 -5.04
N TRP A 56 12.11 2.86 -4.69
CA TRP A 56 11.65 2.12 -3.52
C TRP A 56 10.83 0.92 -3.92
N LEU A 57 10.95 -0.14 -3.13
CA LEU A 57 10.15 -1.34 -3.31
C LEU A 57 9.56 -1.80 -1.98
N GLU A 58 8.32 -2.24 -1.97
CA GLU A 58 7.73 -3.03 -0.92
C GLU A 58 8.01 -4.52 -1.20
N LEU A 59 8.30 -5.31 -0.16
CA LEU A 59 8.73 -6.70 -0.34
C LEU A 59 7.64 -7.62 -0.89
N GLY A 60 6.36 -7.24 -0.71
CA GLY A 60 5.21 -8.07 -1.10
C GLY A 60 5.13 -9.38 -0.31
N PRO A 61 4.54 -10.43 -0.86
CA PRO A 61 4.29 -11.68 -0.14
C PRO A 61 5.62 -12.36 0.25
N TYR A 62 5.72 -12.70 1.54
CA TYR A 62 6.95 -13.29 2.12
C TYR A 62 7.32 -14.60 1.43
N GLY A 63 8.53 -14.66 0.90
CA GLY A 63 9.07 -15.82 0.16
C GLY A 63 9.10 -15.62 -1.36
N TYR A 64 8.48 -14.59 -1.91
CA TYR A 64 8.65 -14.23 -3.32
C TYR A 64 10.06 -13.66 -3.60
N LEU A 65 10.47 -12.65 -2.84
CA LEU A 65 11.86 -12.18 -2.83
C LEU A 65 12.71 -13.05 -1.90
N PRO A 66 14.05 -13.04 -2.07
CA PRO A 66 14.94 -13.73 -1.15
C PRO A 66 14.67 -13.37 0.32
N THR A 67 14.57 -14.39 1.18
CA THR A 67 14.35 -14.20 2.62
C THR A 67 15.66 -14.21 3.42
N ASP A 68 16.78 -14.51 2.80
CA ASP A 68 18.11 -14.29 3.36
C ASP A 68 18.44 -12.80 3.27
N PRO A 69 18.78 -12.13 4.40
CA PRO A 69 19.00 -10.69 4.42
C PRO A 69 20.16 -10.19 3.56
N GLU A 70 21.23 -10.97 3.45
CA GLU A 70 22.42 -10.57 2.67
C GLU A 70 22.15 -10.74 1.18
N VAL A 71 21.50 -11.82 0.78
CA VAL A 71 21.08 -12.05 -0.60
C VAL A 71 20.08 -10.98 -1.06
N LEU A 72 19.11 -10.66 -0.22
CA LEU A 72 18.12 -9.58 -0.52
C LEU A 72 18.82 -8.23 -0.68
N ALA A 73 19.72 -7.88 0.23
CA ALA A 73 20.46 -6.63 0.18
C ALA A 73 21.29 -6.50 -1.10
N ASP A 74 21.94 -7.57 -1.54
CA ASP A 74 22.71 -7.63 -2.79
C ASP A 74 21.79 -7.47 -4.01
N GLU A 75 20.68 -8.23 -4.07
CA GLU A 75 19.72 -8.19 -5.17
C GLU A 75 19.08 -6.81 -5.36
N VAL A 76 18.72 -6.15 -4.26
CA VAL A 76 18.14 -4.82 -4.24
C VAL A 76 19.22 -3.76 -4.54
N GLY A 77 20.37 -3.86 -3.87
CA GLY A 77 21.45 -2.88 -3.95
C GLY A 77 22.09 -2.77 -5.32
N LYS A 78 22.32 -3.91 -6.04
CA LYS A 78 22.92 -3.91 -7.39
C LYS A 78 22.05 -3.19 -8.44
N ARG A 79 20.76 -3.00 -8.15
CA ARG A 79 19.81 -2.24 -8.99
C ARG A 79 19.60 -0.81 -8.51
N GLY A 80 20.23 -0.42 -7.41
CA GLY A 80 20.08 0.90 -6.80
C GLY A 80 18.71 1.13 -6.16
N LEU A 81 17.98 0.04 -5.88
CA LEU A 81 16.71 0.05 -5.19
C LEU A 81 16.89 0.13 -3.66
N LYS A 82 15.82 0.47 -2.96
CA LYS A 82 15.75 0.53 -1.49
C LYS A 82 14.44 -0.12 -1.03
N VAL A 83 14.50 -0.87 0.06
CA VAL A 83 13.29 -1.45 0.65
C VAL A 83 12.52 -0.38 1.43
N SER A 84 11.23 -0.26 1.16
CA SER A 84 10.30 0.66 1.85
C SER A 84 9.63 0.00 3.05
N GLY A 85 9.24 -1.25 2.93
CA GLY A 85 8.52 -2.02 3.94
C GLY A 85 8.37 -3.47 3.55
N GLY A 86 7.84 -4.26 4.47
CA GLY A 86 7.41 -5.63 4.23
C GLY A 86 5.90 -5.75 4.33
N THR A 87 5.33 -6.81 3.78
CA THR A 87 3.88 -7.06 3.76
C THR A 87 3.57 -8.36 4.45
N VAL A 88 2.50 -8.39 5.25
CA VAL A 88 2.06 -9.59 5.96
C VAL A 88 0.55 -9.64 6.12
N PHE A 89 -0.02 -10.83 5.96
CA PHE A 89 -1.37 -11.15 6.40
C PHE A 89 -1.33 -11.73 7.82
N GLY A 90 -2.23 -11.25 8.70
CA GLY A 90 -2.24 -11.72 10.08
C GLY A 90 -3.59 -11.59 10.76
N ASN A 91 -3.92 -12.55 11.62
CA ASN A 91 -5.20 -12.59 12.31
C ASN A 91 -5.19 -11.75 13.59
N LEU A 92 -6.14 -10.80 13.70
CA LEU A 92 -6.26 -9.93 14.86
C LEU A 92 -7.39 -10.33 15.82
N HIS A 93 -8.44 -10.98 15.31
CA HIS A 93 -9.68 -11.23 16.07
C HIS A 93 -9.78 -12.63 16.66
N ARG A 94 -8.85 -13.54 16.34
CA ARG A 94 -8.83 -14.93 16.79
C ARG A 94 -7.64 -15.19 17.70
N PRO A 95 -7.82 -15.21 19.03
CA PRO A 95 -6.72 -15.41 19.99
C PRO A 95 -5.93 -16.71 19.78
N GLU A 96 -6.59 -17.77 19.32
CA GLU A 96 -5.97 -19.05 19.00
C GLU A 96 -4.98 -18.98 17.82
N LYS A 97 -5.11 -17.96 16.97
CA LYS A 97 -4.22 -17.71 15.84
C LYS A 97 -3.04 -16.78 16.18
N PHE A 98 -2.99 -16.26 17.41
CA PHE A 98 -1.95 -15.28 17.79
C PHE A 98 -0.53 -15.82 17.59
N ALA A 99 -0.26 -17.09 17.96
CA ALA A 99 1.07 -17.67 17.84
C ALA A 99 1.54 -17.79 16.38
N GLU A 100 0.62 -18.13 15.48
CA GLU A 100 0.87 -18.18 14.03
C GLU A 100 1.11 -16.78 13.47
N THR A 101 0.25 -15.83 13.85
CA THR A 101 0.36 -14.44 13.41
C THR A 101 1.67 -13.80 13.85
N ILE A 102 2.05 -13.94 15.12
CA ILE A 102 3.28 -13.31 15.61
C ILE A 102 4.54 -13.92 15.01
N ASP A 103 4.53 -15.22 14.67
CA ASP A 103 5.65 -15.90 14.01
C ASP A 103 5.91 -15.30 12.62
N ILE A 104 4.87 -15.17 11.79
CA ILE A 104 5.04 -14.62 10.45
C ILE A 104 5.35 -13.12 10.47
N VAL A 105 4.69 -12.34 11.34
CA VAL A 105 4.97 -10.91 11.49
C VAL A 105 6.41 -10.67 11.93
N SER A 106 6.93 -11.48 12.87
CA SER A 106 8.33 -11.38 13.32
C SER A 106 9.33 -11.71 12.23
N LYS A 107 9.05 -12.70 11.37
CA LYS A 107 9.90 -13.02 10.20
C LYS A 107 9.97 -11.86 9.21
N VAL A 108 8.81 -11.28 8.88
CA VAL A 108 8.72 -10.13 7.97
C VAL A 108 9.39 -8.91 8.60
N ALA A 109 9.09 -8.58 9.85
CA ALA A 109 9.68 -7.43 10.54
C ALA A 109 11.21 -7.53 10.65
N LYS A 110 11.74 -8.72 10.97
CA LYS A 110 13.18 -8.96 11.01
C LYS A 110 13.84 -8.75 9.65
N LEU A 111 13.24 -9.27 8.58
CA LEU A 111 13.76 -9.08 7.21
C LEU A 111 13.69 -7.61 6.81
N THR A 112 12.56 -6.94 7.07
CA THR A 112 12.35 -5.51 6.81
C THR A 112 13.39 -4.64 7.52
N ALA A 113 13.57 -4.86 8.83
CA ALA A 113 14.55 -4.14 9.64
C ALA A 113 15.99 -4.36 9.16
N SER A 114 16.34 -5.58 8.71
CA SER A 114 17.67 -5.88 8.17
C SER A 114 18.02 -5.06 6.93
N GLN A 115 17.00 -4.61 6.19
CA GLN A 115 17.14 -3.74 5.02
C GLN A 115 17.09 -2.24 5.37
N GLY A 116 17.01 -1.89 6.67
CA GLY A 116 16.89 -0.50 7.14
C GLY A 116 15.50 0.11 6.97
N ALA A 117 14.51 -0.66 6.55
CA ALA A 117 13.11 -0.23 6.46
C ALA A 117 12.41 -0.32 7.83
N LYS A 118 11.37 0.50 8.03
CA LYS A 118 10.73 0.69 9.34
C LYS A 118 9.24 0.38 9.37
N HIS A 119 8.67 -0.11 8.28
CA HIS A 119 7.24 -0.33 8.17
C HIS A 119 6.94 -1.77 7.76
N VAL A 120 5.97 -2.38 8.41
CA VAL A 120 5.34 -3.61 7.97
C VAL A 120 3.87 -3.31 7.69
N VAL A 121 3.49 -3.42 6.43
CA VAL A 121 2.12 -3.35 5.98
C VAL A 121 1.40 -4.60 6.44
N PHE A 122 0.37 -4.41 7.27
CA PHE A 122 -0.36 -5.49 7.91
C PHE A 122 -1.79 -5.55 7.37
N ILE A 123 -2.12 -6.64 6.72
CA ILE A 123 -3.44 -6.89 6.12
C ILE A 123 -4.18 -7.89 7.01
N PRO A 124 -5.39 -7.56 7.54
CA PRO A 124 -6.24 -8.56 8.17
C PRO A 124 -6.62 -9.67 7.19
N PRO A 125 -6.89 -10.91 7.65
CA PRO A 125 -7.28 -11.98 6.75
C PRO A 125 -8.58 -11.62 6.03
N LEU A 126 -8.65 -12.01 4.76
CA LEU A 126 -9.87 -11.83 3.99
C LEU A 126 -10.95 -12.79 4.50
N PHE A 127 -12.19 -12.32 4.64
CA PHE A 127 -13.33 -13.18 4.97
C PHE A 127 -13.83 -13.96 3.75
N ARG A 128 -13.36 -13.59 2.55
CA ARG A 128 -13.72 -14.22 1.27
C ARG A 128 -12.47 -14.82 0.62
N ASP A 129 -12.62 -16.02 0.07
CA ASP A 129 -11.55 -16.68 -0.66
C ASP A 129 -11.40 -16.10 -2.08
N GLU A 130 -10.22 -15.64 -2.42
CA GLU A 130 -9.96 -14.94 -3.69
C GLU A 130 -10.04 -15.84 -4.94
N LYS A 131 -9.94 -17.17 -4.77
CA LYS A 131 -10.00 -18.13 -5.87
C LYS A 131 -11.40 -18.66 -6.10
N THR A 132 -12.15 -18.92 -5.01
CA THR A 132 -13.46 -19.59 -5.05
C THR A 132 -14.64 -18.66 -4.79
N ASP A 133 -14.38 -17.41 -4.37
CA ASP A 133 -15.36 -16.41 -3.96
C ASP A 133 -16.21 -16.82 -2.73
N ALA A 134 -15.84 -17.90 -2.05
CA ALA A 134 -16.55 -18.40 -0.88
C ALA A 134 -16.29 -17.52 0.37
N ILE A 135 -17.34 -17.20 1.12
CA ILE A 135 -17.22 -16.53 2.41
C ILE A 135 -16.82 -17.56 3.47
N ASN A 136 -15.64 -17.42 4.05
CA ASN A 136 -15.02 -18.37 4.99
C ASN A 136 -14.94 -17.84 6.42
N ASP A 137 -15.25 -16.56 6.67
CA ASP A 137 -15.22 -15.94 7.99
C ASP A 137 -16.38 -14.96 8.17
N VAL A 138 -16.53 -14.41 9.38
CA VAL A 138 -17.48 -13.33 9.65
C VAL A 138 -17.12 -12.10 8.84
N THR A 139 -18.12 -11.42 8.29
CA THR A 139 -17.93 -10.20 7.49
C THR A 139 -17.84 -8.94 8.34
N GLU A 140 -18.31 -9.00 9.59
CA GLU A 140 -18.27 -7.89 10.55
C GLU A 140 -17.88 -8.41 11.93
N TRP A 141 -17.16 -7.59 12.68
CA TRP A 141 -16.79 -7.90 14.07
C TRP A 141 -17.79 -7.29 15.06
N ASP A 142 -18.15 -8.06 16.07
CA ASP A 142 -18.89 -7.56 17.23
C ASP A 142 -17.97 -6.77 18.20
N ALA A 143 -18.58 -6.15 19.24
CA ALA A 143 -17.85 -5.35 20.21
C ALA A 143 -16.77 -6.13 20.97
N THR A 144 -16.94 -7.44 21.15
CA THR A 144 -15.94 -8.30 21.84
C THR A 144 -14.76 -8.58 20.90
N GLN A 145 -15.04 -8.86 19.62
CA GLN A 145 -14.02 -9.06 18.60
C GLN A 145 -13.21 -7.77 18.39
N TRP A 146 -13.85 -6.60 18.33
CA TRP A 146 -13.16 -5.31 18.24
C TRP A 146 -12.18 -5.06 19.40
N LYS A 147 -12.58 -5.39 20.65
CA LYS A 147 -11.66 -5.30 21.80
C LYS A 147 -10.44 -6.23 21.63
N THR A 148 -10.66 -7.43 21.12
CA THR A 148 -9.58 -8.39 20.83
C THR A 148 -8.67 -7.87 19.74
N VAL A 149 -9.22 -7.31 18.65
CA VAL A 149 -8.49 -6.71 17.55
C VAL A 149 -7.57 -5.59 18.03
N HIS A 150 -8.10 -4.63 18.78
CA HIS A 150 -7.30 -3.52 19.32
C HIS A 150 -6.18 -4.01 20.26
N ALA A 151 -6.51 -4.93 21.18
CA ALA A 151 -5.51 -5.49 22.11
C ALA A 151 -4.41 -6.26 21.36
N THR A 152 -4.79 -7.04 20.34
CA THR A 152 -3.85 -7.84 19.53
C THR A 152 -2.96 -6.94 18.68
N ALA A 153 -3.54 -5.95 17.99
CA ALA A 153 -2.80 -4.99 17.15
C ALA A 153 -1.77 -4.21 17.99
N ASN A 154 -2.19 -3.67 19.13
CA ASN A 154 -1.30 -2.96 20.06
C ASN A 154 -0.18 -3.84 20.58
N ARG A 155 -0.48 -5.10 20.93
CA ARG A 155 0.53 -6.06 21.38
C ARG A 155 1.55 -6.40 20.29
N ILE A 156 1.08 -6.68 19.07
CA ILE A 156 1.96 -6.96 17.93
C ILE A 156 2.80 -5.72 17.61
N GLY A 157 2.16 -4.54 17.46
CA GLY A 157 2.85 -3.30 17.14
C GLY A 157 3.95 -2.98 18.14
N LYS A 158 3.64 -3.03 19.44
CA LYS A 158 4.62 -2.80 20.50
C LYS A 158 5.78 -3.79 20.43
N GLN A 159 5.51 -5.09 20.27
CA GLN A 159 6.55 -6.11 20.20
C GLN A 159 7.47 -5.90 18.98
N MET A 160 6.91 -5.62 17.80
CA MET A 160 7.70 -5.37 16.58
C MET A 160 8.56 -4.11 16.70
N PHE A 161 8.02 -3.08 17.34
CA PHE A 161 8.78 -1.86 17.60
C PHE A 161 9.93 -2.09 18.60
N GLU A 162 9.66 -2.75 19.72
CA GLU A 162 10.68 -3.02 20.76
C GLU A 162 11.78 -3.98 20.27
N GLU A 163 11.44 -5.00 19.47
CA GLU A 163 12.39 -6.02 19.02
C GLU A 163 13.17 -5.61 17.75
N TYR A 164 12.51 -4.91 16.82
CA TYR A 164 13.07 -4.65 15.48
C TYR A 164 13.08 -3.17 15.09
N GLY A 165 12.48 -2.27 15.85
CA GLY A 165 12.33 -0.85 15.50
C GLY A 165 11.37 -0.62 14.31
N VAL A 166 10.39 -1.50 14.14
CA VAL A 166 9.45 -1.52 13.03
C VAL A 166 8.04 -1.19 13.51
N THR A 167 7.37 -0.26 12.84
CA THR A 167 5.97 0.11 13.06
C THR A 167 5.06 -0.74 12.18
N ILE A 168 3.94 -1.18 12.73
CA ILE A 168 2.89 -1.87 11.97
C ILE A 168 1.98 -0.83 11.33
N ALA A 169 1.85 -0.88 10.02
CA ALA A 169 0.93 -0.04 9.24
C ALA A 169 -0.27 -0.87 8.81
N LEU A 170 -1.44 -0.66 9.43
CA LEU A 170 -2.66 -1.36 9.02
C LEU A 170 -3.03 -0.98 7.60
N HIS A 171 -3.25 -1.97 6.77
CA HIS A 171 -3.75 -1.83 5.41
C HIS A 171 -5.23 -2.28 5.35
N PRO A 172 -6.18 -1.33 5.24
CA PRO A 172 -7.57 -1.66 4.95
C PRO A 172 -7.67 -2.33 3.58
N HIS A 173 -8.40 -3.44 3.50
CA HIS A 173 -8.46 -4.21 2.27
C HIS A 173 -9.90 -4.60 1.92
N ALA A 174 -10.20 -4.71 0.62
CA ALA A 174 -11.45 -5.31 0.16
C ALA A 174 -11.59 -6.74 0.74
N ASP A 175 -12.82 -7.15 1.00
CA ASP A 175 -13.15 -8.47 1.56
C ASP A 175 -12.50 -8.77 2.94
N CYS A 176 -12.01 -7.75 3.67
CA CYS A 176 -11.66 -7.89 5.08
C CYS A 176 -12.59 -7.06 5.98
N GLN A 177 -12.54 -7.31 7.29
CA GLN A 177 -13.44 -6.65 8.24
C GLN A 177 -13.04 -5.19 8.56
N ILE A 178 -11.94 -4.70 8.00
CA ILE A 178 -11.54 -3.29 8.04
C ILE A 178 -11.47 -2.80 6.58
N MET A 179 -12.63 -2.57 5.98
CA MET A 179 -12.78 -2.17 4.58
C MET A 179 -13.40 -0.78 4.44
N THR A 180 -14.43 -0.48 5.24
CA THR A 180 -15.14 0.79 5.15
C THR A 180 -14.49 1.87 6.02
N GLN A 181 -14.68 3.13 5.67
CA GLN A 181 -14.12 4.25 6.44
C GLN A 181 -14.49 4.21 7.94
N PRO A 182 -15.76 3.94 8.38
CA PRO A 182 -16.07 3.80 9.80
C PRO A 182 -15.29 2.67 10.50
N GLN A 183 -14.99 1.57 9.80
CA GLN A 183 -14.18 0.48 10.35
C GLN A 183 -12.71 0.88 10.49
N ILE A 184 -12.17 1.62 9.52
CA ILE A 184 -10.82 2.20 9.59
C ILE A 184 -10.71 3.16 10.79
N GLU A 185 -11.65 4.07 10.93
CA GLU A 185 -11.72 5.03 12.03
C GLU A 185 -11.81 4.29 13.39
N THR A 186 -12.69 3.30 13.50
CA THR A 186 -12.82 2.47 14.71
C THR A 186 -11.49 1.79 15.08
N PHE A 187 -10.76 1.28 14.10
CA PHE A 187 -9.45 0.65 14.33
C PHE A 187 -8.43 1.68 14.83
N LEU A 188 -8.33 2.83 14.17
CA LEU A 188 -7.37 3.87 14.51
C LEU A 188 -7.63 4.46 15.90
N ASP A 189 -8.90 4.67 16.26
CA ASP A 189 -9.31 5.21 17.56
C ASP A 189 -9.01 4.25 18.73
N GLY A 190 -8.95 2.93 18.45
CA GLY A 190 -8.69 1.90 19.46
C GLY A 190 -7.22 1.44 19.53
N THR A 191 -6.33 1.96 18.68
CA THR A 191 -4.93 1.54 18.61
C THR A 191 -3.95 2.63 19.01
N ASP A 192 -2.80 2.20 19.55
CA ASP A 192 -1.72 3.06 20.03
C ASP A 192 -0.92 3.61 18.84
N SER A 193 -0.89 4.94 18.70
CA SER A 193 -0.22 5.65 17.62
C SER A 193 1.32 5.51 17.64
N ASP A 194 1.92 5.14 18.77
CA ASP A 194 3.35 4.94 18.86
C ASP A 194 3.82 3.67 18.12
N TYR A 195 2.92 2.69 17.94
CA TYR A 195 3.26 1.37 17.41
C TYR A 195 2.46 0.95 16.19
N VAL A 196 1.27 1.57 15.99
CA VAL A 196 0.33 1.20 14.93
C VAL A 196 -0.05 2.45 14.16
N SER A 197 0.17 2.43 12.85
CA SER A 197 -0.20 3.48 11.92
C SER A 197 -1.19 2.97 10.87
N LEU A 198 -1.60 3.85 9.97
CA LEU A 198 -2.38 3.53 8.78
C LEU A 198 -1.45 3.42 7.57
N CYS A 199 -1.55 2.34 6.83
CA CYS A 199 -1.22 2.29 5.42
C CYS A 199 -2.46 2.74 4.64
N LEU A 200 -2.49 3.99 4.21
CA LEU A 200 -3.61 4.52 3.43
C LEU A 200 -3.54 3.95 2.01
N ASP A 201 -4.32 2.90 1.72
CA ASP A 201 -4.53 2.46 0.35
C ASP A 201 -5.71 3.20 -0.27
N THR A 202 -5.40 4.03 -1.25
CA THR A 202 -6.38 4.94 -1.87
C THR A 202 -7.44 4.21 -2.67
N GLY A 203 -7.09 3.08 -3.27
CA GLY A 203 -8.01 2.24 -4.03
C GLY A 203 -8.93 1.43 -3.13
N HIS A 204 -8.40 0.81 -2.07
CA HIS A 204 -9.23 0.05 -1.14
C HIS A 204 -10.18 0.93 -0.33
N VAL A 205 -9.77 2.15 0.03
CA VAL A 205 -10.68 3.15 0.62
C VAL A 205 -11.82 3.49 -0.35
N ALA A 206 -11.52 3.73 -1.63
CA ALA A 206 -12.55 3.98 -2.64
C ALA A 206 -13.44 2.76 -2.88
N TYR A 207 -12.87 1.54 -2.86
CA TYR A 207 -13.61 0.28 -2.96
C TYR A 207 -14.62 0.14 -1.82
N GLY A 208 -14.21 0.45 -0.59
CA GLY A 208 -15.06 0.49 0.61
C GLY A 208 -16.04 1.67 0.66
N GLY A 209 -16.04 2.57 -0.34
CA GLY A 209 -16.90 3.74 -0.42
C GLY A 209 -16.48 4.89 0.50
N GLY A 210 -15.23 4.90 0.97
CA GLY A 210 -14.67 5.96 1.81
C GLY A 210 -14.16 7.16 1.02
N ASP A 211 -13.86 8.24 1.75
CA ASP A 211 -13.27 9.48 1.26
C ASP A 211 -11.81 9.60 1.71
N ASN A 212 -10.88 9.41 0.78
CA ASN A 212 -9.45 9.50 1.04
C ASN A 212 -9.02 10.88 1.57
N VAL A 213 -9.60 11.95 1.03
CA VAL A 213 -9.25 13.32 1.44
C VAL A 213 -9.72 13.59 2.87
N ASP A 214 -10.92 13.14 3.23
CA ASP A 214 -11.43 13.24 4.60
C ASP A 214 -10.54 12.45 5.58
N LEU A 215 -10.14 11.22 5.22
CA LEU A 215 -9.23 10.42 6.03
C LEU A 215 -7.86 11.09 6.22
N ILE A 216 -7.26 11.65 5.16
CA ILE A 216 -5.98 12.37 5.25
C ILE A 216 -6.10 13.56 6.20
N ARG A 217 -7.18 14.35 6.10
CA ARG A 217 -7.40 15.53 6.94
C ARG A 217 -7.64 15.20 8.40
N ARG A 218 -8.35 14.12 8.69
CA ARG A 218 -8.73 13.74 10.06
C ARG A 218 -7.71 12.87 10.76
N TYR A 219 -7.00 12.03 10.01
CA TYR A 219 -6.08 11.04 10.53
C TYR A 219 -4.65 11.16 9.96
N GLY A 220 -4.28 12.33 9.43
CA GLY A 220 -2.97 12.54 8.80
C GLY A 220 -1.77 12.14 9.68
N GLU A 221 -1.84 12.43 10.99
CA GLU A 221 -0.81 12.03 11.96
C GLU A 221 -0.72 10.51 12.19
N ARG A 222 -1.76 9.76 11.78
CA ARG A 222 -1.80 8.29 11.88
C ARG A 222 -1.31 7.61 10.58
N ILE A 223 -1.14 8.36 9.47
CA ILE A 223 -0.67 7.81 8.20
C ILE A 223 0.84 7.64 8.27
N GLY A 224 1.31 6.39 8.31
CA GLY A 224 2.74 6.06 8.28
C GLY A 224 3.21 5.53 6.92
N TYR A 225 2.29 5.14 6.05
CA TYR A 225 2.56 4.52 4.76
C TYR A 225 1.40 4.75 3.79
N VAL A 226 1.65 4.75 2.48
CA VAL A 226 0.61 5.04 1.49
C VAL A 226 0.70 4.08 0.32
N HIS A 227 -0.43 3.51 -0.09
CA HIS A 227 -0.58 2.86 -1.38
C HIS A 227 -1.41 3.75 -2.32
N ILE A 228 -0.82 4.08 -3.48
CA ILE A 228 -1.55 4.75 -4.57
C ILE A 228 -2.09 3.70 -5.51
N LYS A 229 -3.39 3.51 -5.45
CA LYS A 229 -4.16 2.56 -6.26
C LYS A 229 -5.39 3.26 -6.82
N GLN A 230 -5.77 2.93 -8.05
CA GLN A 230 -6.99 3.45 -8.66
C GLN A 230 -7.96 2.33 -9.03
N MET A 231 -9.24 2.61 -8.87
CA MET A 231 -10.32 1.69 -9.19
C MET A 231 -11.17 2.23 -10.34
N ASP A 232 -11.57 1.35 -11.26
CA ASP A 232 -12.57 1.67 -12.29
C ASP A 232 -13.94 1.92 -11.64
N PRO A 233 -14.54 3.10 -11.79
CA PRO A 233 -15.79 3.45 -11.11
C PRO A 233 -17.00 2.64 -11.63
N GLU A 234 -16.97 2.19 -12.88
CA GLU A 234 -18.05 1.37 -13.44
C GLU A 234 -17.98 -0.07 -12.91
N ILE A 235 -16.78 -0.64 -12.82
CA ILE A 235 -16.59 -1.98 -12.22
C ILE A 235 -16.88 -1.94 -10.72
N LEU A 236 -16.50 -0.87 -9.99
CA LEU A 236 -16.90 -0.69 -8.60
C LEU A 236 -18.43 -0.68 -8.42
N ARG A 237 -19.16 -0.10 -9.36
CA ARG A 237 -20.62 -0.14 -9.36
C ARG A 237 -21.13 -1.58 -9.55
N GLN A 238 -20.56 -2.32 -10.51
CA GLN A 238 -20.92 -3.74 -10.72
C GLN A 238 -20.60 -4.60 -9.49
N VAL A 239 -19.45 -4.39 -8.85
CA VAL A 239 -19.11 -5.08 -7.59
C VAL A 239 -20.21 -4.93 -6.54
N ARG A 240 -20.69 -3.70 -6.33
CA ARG A 240 -21.77 -3.42 -5.37
C ARG A 240 -23.10 -4.01 -5.78
N ASP A 241 -23.47 -3.86 -7.05
CA ASP A 241 -24.76 -4.32 -7.58
C ASP A 241 -24.87 -5.85 -7.61
N GLU A 242 -23.77 -6.55 -7.89
CA GLU A 242 -23.70 -8.01 -8.05
C GLU A 242 -23.16 -8.72 -6.77
N GLY A 243 -22.60 -8.00 -5.81
CA GLY A 243 -22.00 -8.57 -4.59
C GLY A 243 -20.72 -9.37 -4.87
N LEU A 244 -19.90 -8.91 -5.81
CA LEU A 244 -18.68 -9.61 -6.23
C LEU A 244 -17.59 -9.49 -5.17
N GLY A 245 -16.79 -10.55 -5.03
CA GLY A 245 -15.55 -10.52 -4.26
C GLY A 245 -14.42 -9.81 -5.01
N PHE A 246 -13.38 -9.43 -4.27
CA PHE A 246 -12.25 -8.67 -4.80
C PHE A 246 -11.49 -9.44 -5.89
N GLY A 247 -11.24 -10.75 -5.69
CA GLY A 247 -10.58 -11.57 -6.70
C GLY A 247 -11.31 -11.61 -8.04
N GLU A 248 -12.65 -11.63 -8.05
CA GLU A 248 -13.45 -11.54 -9.27
C GLU A 248 -13.45 -10.12 -9.85
N ALA A 249 -13.49 -9.09 -8.99
CA ALA A 249 -13.40 -7.70 -9.42
C ALA A 249 -12.06 -7.41 -10.12
N VAL A 250 -10.94 -7.93 -9.60
CA VAL A 250 -9.61 -7.79 -10.22
C VAL A 250 -9.56 -8.47 -11.59
N LYS A 251 -10.12 -9.67 -11.74
CA LYS A 251 -10.23 -10.35 -13.05
C LYS A 251 -11.04 -9.55 -14.07
N ARG A 252 -12.01 -8.76 -13.61
CA ARG A 252 -12.79 -7.84 -14.45
C ARG A 252 -12.05 -6.51 -14.73
N GLY A 253 -10.88 -6.28 -14.13
CA GLY A 253 -10.06 -5.10 -14.33
C GLY A 253 -10.47 -3.92 -13.44
N VAL A 254 -10.90 -4.15 -12.20
CA VAL A 254 -11.26 -3.09 -11.25
C VAL A 254 -10.08 -2.18 -10.92
N CYS A 255 -8.86 -2.74 -10.85
CA CYS A 255 -7.64 -1.96 -10.64
C CYS A 255 -7.13 -1.44 -11.99
N VAL A 256 -7.06 -0.12 -12.13
CA VAL A 256 -6.71 0.52 -13.40
C VAL A 256 -5.48 1.40 -13.30
N GLU A 257 -4.81 1.55 -14.45
CA GLU A 257 -3.66 2.44 -14.58
C GLU A 257 -4.08 3.92 -14.43
N PRO A 258 -3.38 4.73 -13.59
CA PRO A 258 -3.61 6.18 -13.54
C PRO A 258 -3.41 6.88 -14.88
N PRO A 259 -4.27 7.84 -15.23
CA PRO A 259 -5.36 8.44 -14.46
C PRO A 259 -6.76 7.87 -14.75
N ALA A 260 -6.88 6.62 -15.15
CA ALA A 260 -8.14 6.08 -15.69
C ALA A 260 -9.24 5.85 -14.65
N GLY A 261 -8.91 5.86 -13.34
CA GLY A 261 -9.83 5.53 -12.27
C GLY A 261 -9.99 6.59 -11.18
N VAL A 262 -10.52 6.14 -10.05
CA VAL A 262 -10.71 6.91 -8.82
C VAL A 262 -9.95 6.27 -7.65
N PRO A 263 -9.49 7.08 -6.65
CA PRO A 263 -9.49 8.55 -6.62
C PRO A 263 -8.49 9.16 -7.60
N ASN A 264 -8.58 10.47 -7.85
CA ASN A 264 -7.59 11.17 -8.66
C ASN A 264 -6.26 11.29 -7.88
N PRO A 265 -5.12 10.75 -8.39
CA PRO A 265 -3.85 10.79 -7.66
C PRO A 265 -3.32 12.20 -7.42
N ALA A 266 -3.60 13.16 -8.29
CA ALA A 266 -3.13 14.53 -8.12
C ALA A 266 -3.78 15.19 -6.87
N ASP A 267 -5.07 14.90 -6.61
CA ASP A 267 -5.77 15.42 -5.43
C ASP A 267 -5.23 14.78 -4.15
N ILE A 268 -4.95 13.47 -4.20
CA ILE A 268 -4.34 12.73 -3.09
C ILE A 268 -2.94 13.27 -2.77
N VAL A 269 -2.09 13.43 -3.79
CA VAL A 269 -0.73 13.97 -3.61
C VAL A 269 -0.76 15.38 -3.05
N ALA A 270 -1.68 16.23 -3.53
CA ALA A 270 -1.84 17.59 -3.01
C ALA A 270 -2.20 17.58 -1.52
N GLU A 271 -3.12 16.69 -1.10
CA GLU A 271 -3.52 16.60 0.30
C GLU A 271 -2.43 16.00 1.18
N LEU A 272 -1.76 14.90 0.76
CA LEU A 272 -0.63 14.31 1.48
C LEU A 272 0.53 15.31 1.65
N SER A 273 0.72 16.20 0.69
CA SER A 273 1.79 17.22 0.73
C SER A 273 1.56 18.28 1.81
N THR A 274 0.36 18.35 2.40
CA THR A 274 0.06 19.25 3.52
C THR A 274 0.53 18.67 4.87
N LEU A 275 0.85 17.38 4.92
CA LEU A 275 1.31 16.71 6.14
C LEU A 275 2.78 17.02 6.40
N ASP A 276 3.12 17.29 7.66
CA ASP A 276 4.53 17.40 8.11
C ASP A 276 5.11 16.00 8.39
N ALA A 277 5.19 15.19 7.34
CA ALA A 277 5.65 13.80 7.42
C ALA A 277 6.44 13.40 6.18
N GLU A 278 7.46 12.55 6.36
CA GLU A 278 8.14 11.86 5.29
C GLU A 278 7.43 10.52 5.02
N LEU A 279 6.77 10.38 3.87
CA LEU A 279 5.96 9.22 3.55
C LEU A 279 6.54 8.41 2.39
N LEU A 280 6.49 7.09 2.55
CA LEU A 280 6.69 6.12 1.49
C LEU A 280 5.35 5.94 0.77
N VAL A 281 5.35 6.17 -0.53
CA VAL A 281 4.18 6.13 -1.40
C VAL A 281 4.41 5.05 -2.43
N ILE A 282 3.73 3.94 -2.30
CA ILE A 282 3.91 2.75 -3.12
C ILE A 282 2.77 2.63 -4.11
N VAL A 283 3.10 2.45 -5.38
CA VAL A 283 2.10 2.16 -6.41
C VAL A 283 1.69 0.72 -6.32
N GLU A 284 0.40 0.50 -6.24
CA GLU A 284 -0.20 -0.82 -6.36
C GLU A 284 -1.28 -0.83 -7.45
N GLN A 285 -1.20 -1.82 -8.30
CA GLN A 285 -2.24 -2.16 -9.27
C GLN A 285 -2.35 -3.67 -9.33
N ASP A 286 -3.36 -4.24 -8.68
CA ASP A 286 -3.56 -5.68 -8.70
C ASP A 286 -3.80 -6.17 -10.12
N LEU A 287 -2.87 -6.97 -10.61
CA LEU A 287 -2.88 -7.51 -11.98
C LEU A 287 -2.96 -9.04 -12.03
N TYR A 288 -3.15 -9.69 -10.87
CA TYR A 288 -3.19 -11.16 -10.81
C TYR A 288 -4.53 -11.74 -11.30
N PRO A 289 -4.49 -12.78 -12.18
CA PRO A 289 -3.31 -13.23 -12.95
C PRO A 289 -3.09 -12.34 -14.20
N CYS A 290 -1.84 -12.15 -14.60
CA CYS A 290 -1.53 -11.44 -15.85
C CYS A 290 -0.38 -12.09 -16.63
N GLU A 291 -0.29 -11.77 -17.91
CA GLU A 291 0.84 -12.18 -18.75
C GLU A 291 2.10 -11.41 -18.37
N PRO A 292 3.29 -12.05 -18.38
CA PRO A 292 4.54 -11.46 -17.88
C PRO A 292 4.98 -10.14 -18.54
N ASP A 293 4.52 -9.85 -19.76
CA ASP A 293 4.92 -8.65 -20.50
C ASP A 293 3.95 -7.46 -20.31
N VAL A 294 2.86 -7.65 -19.55
CA VAL A 294 1.84 -6.63 -19.29
C VAL A 294 2.28 -5.57 -18.28
N PRO A 295 2.91 -5.91 -17.14
CA PRO A 295 3.15 -4.96 -16.06
C PRO A 295 4.15 -3.84 -16.40
N PHE A 296 5.27 -4.17 -17.01
CA PHE A 296 6.36 -3.21 -17.22
C PHE A 296 5.95 -1.94 -17.99
N PRO A 297 5.26 -2.02 -19.14
CA PRO A 297 4.79 -0.82 -19.82
C PRO A 297 3.83 0.02 -18.99
N ILE A 298 2.98 -0.60 -18.17
CA ILE A 298 2.07 0.08 -17.23
C ILE A 298 2.89 0.81 -16.18
N ALA A 299 3.84 0.14 -15.55
CA ALA A 299 4.71 0.71 -14.51
C ALA A 299 5.46 1.97 -15.01
N VAL A 300 6.00 1.93 -16.23
CA VAL A 300 6.67 3.09 -16.86
C VAL A 300 5.72 4.28 -17.04
N ARG A 301 4.51 4.05 -17.55
CA ARG A 301 3.51 5.12 -17.76
C ARG A 301 3.00 5.68 -16.44
N THR A 302 2.68 4.79 -15.48
CA THR A 302 2.24 5.17 -14.12
C THR A 302 3.29 6.00 -13.41
N ARG A 303 4.55 5.55 -13.41
CA ARG A 303 5.68 6.30 -12.82
C ARG A 303 5.81 7.70 -13.41
N LYS A 304 5.71 7.80 -14.75
CA LYS A 304 5.76 9.08 -15.45
C LYS A 304 4.60 10.00 -15.07
N TYR A 305 3.38 9.47 -15.04
CA TYR A 305 2.19 10.22 -14.67
C TYR A 305 2.28 10.77 -13.24
N LEU A 306 2.62 9.90 -12.28
CA LEU A 306 2.75 10.29 -10.88
C LEU A 306 3.89 11.29 -10.63
N GLY A 307 4.96 11.22 -11.42
CA GLY A 307 6.00 12.26 -11.46
C GLY A 307 5.43 13.62 -11.84
N GLY A 308 4.49 13.66 -12.78
CA GLY A 308 3.74 14.87 -13.15
C GLY A 308 2.81 15.39 -12.04
N CYS A 309 2.35 14.51 -11.14
CA CYS A 309 1.57 14.87 -9.96
C CYS A 309 2.44 15.38 -8.79
N GLY A 310 3.76 15.39 -8.91
CA GLY A 310 4.69 15.85 -7.87
C GLY A 310 5.32 14.73 -7.04
N LEU A 311 5.06 13.45 -7.37
CA LEU A 311 5.68 12.31 -6.68
C LEU A 311 7.04 11.96 -7.27
N GLY A 312 8.04 11.93 -6.39
CA GLY A 312 9.37 11.46 -6.70
C GLY A 312 10.01 12.22 -7.86
N ALA A 313 10.76 13.27 -7.61
CA ALA A 313 11.73 13.78 -8.57
C ALA A 313 12.77 12.67 -8.78
N GLY A 314 12.40 11.66 -9.59
CA GLY A 314 13.23 10.51 -9.90
C GLY A 314 14.57 10.95 -10.48
N ARG A 315 15.57 10.08 -10.41
CA ARG A 315 16.86 10.27 -11.07
C ARG A 315 16.63 10.85 -12.45
N GLN A 316 17.11 12.06 -12.69
CA GLN A 316 17.26 12.54 -14.04
C GLN A 316 18.18 11.54 -14.73
N GLN A 317 17.68 10.87 -15.75
CA GLN A 317 18.53 10.02 -16.60
C GLN A 317 19.59 10.94 -17.19
N SER A 318 20.81 10.77 -16.69
CA SER A 318 22.02 11.43 -17.22
C SER A 318 22.53 10.70 -18.44
#